data_01dc64fe59bd84c480a49894938fda2e
#
_entry.id   01dc64fe59bd84c480a49894938fda2e
#
_cell.length_a   1.000
_cell.length_b   1.000
_cell.length_c   1.000
_cell.angle_alpha   90.00
_cell.angle_beta   90.00
_cell.angle_gamma   90.00
#
_symmetry.space_group_name_H-M   'P 1'
#
loop_
_entity.id
_entity.type
_entity.pdbx_description
1 polymer ?
#
loop_
_entity_poly.entity_id
_entity_poly.type
_entity_poly.pdbx_seq_one_letter_code
_entity_poly.pdbx_strand_id
1 'polypeptide(L)' 'MKTIIKLEDWMFKNKITNTITPKFRYRTDEGLGLEKLNGKYIWYFIEKGVRQDIKFFEHEIDAVKYIYNYLKK' A
#
# COMPACT_ATOMS: atom_id res chain seq x y z
N MET A 1 -13.05 6.81 1.37
CA MET A 1 -11.70 7.38 1.47
C MET A 1 -11.10 7.52 0.08
N LYS A 2 -10.35 8.58 -0.14
CA LYS A 2 -9.89 8.93 -1.48
C LYS A 2 -8.38 9.23 -1.56
N THR A 3 -7.69 9.32 -0.42
CA THR A 3 -6.28 9.70 -0.40
C THR A 3 -5.46 8.67 0.35
N ILE A 4 -4.16 8.64 0.05
CA ILE A 4 -3.21 7.77 0.74
C ILE A 4 -3.16 8.12 2.23
N ILE A 5 -3.23 9.41 2.57
CA ILE A 5 -3.22 9.86 3.97
C ILE A 5 -4.40 9.25 4.73
N LYS A 6 -5.58 9.26 4.14
CA LYS A 6 -6.77 8.67 4.76
C LYS A 6 -6.64 7.15 4.87
N LEU A 7 -6.09 6.51 3.86
CA LEU A 7 -5.83 5.07 3.89
C LEU A 7 -4.86 4.72 5.01
N GLU A 8 -3.76 5.47 5.14
CA GLU A 8 -2.77 5.24 6.18
C GLU A 8 -3.37 5.40 7.58
N ASP A 9 -4.22 6.43 7.76
CA ASP A 9 -4.89 6.65 9.02
C ASP A 9 -5.81 5.49 9.38
N TRP A 10 -6.57 4.99 8.42
CA TRP A 10 -7.42 3.81 8.59
C TRP A 10 -6.59 2.58 8.94
N MET A 11 -5.48 2.38 8.25
CA MET A 11 -4.58 1.24 8.51
C MET A 11 -4.02 1.30 9.91
N PHE A 12 -3.60 2.48 10.36
CA PHE A 12 -3.07 2.66 11.70
C PHE A 12 -4.13 2.31 12.76
N LYS A 13 -5.36 2.80 12.57
CA LYS A 13 -6.46 2.54 13.51
C LYS A 13 -6.85 1.07 13.56
N ASN A 14 -6.63 0.36 12.48
CA ASN A 14 -6.97 -1.06 12.40
C ASN A 14 -5.75 -1.98 12.59
N LYS A 15 -4.63 -1.41 13.05
CA LYS A 15 -3.41 -2.15 13.40
C LYS A 15 -2.88 -3.01 12.25
N ILE A 16 -2.97 -2.50 11.03
CA ILE A 16 -2.39 -3.17 9.87
C ILE A 16 -0.91 -2.80 9.80
N THR A 17 -0.03 -3.78 10.07
CA THR A 17 1.40 -3.54 10.22
C THR A 17 2.27 -4.25 9.19
N ASN A 18 1.67 -5.03 8.29
CA ASN A 18 2.41 -5.77 7.27
C ASN A 18 2.34 -5.09 5.90
N THR A 19 1.94 -3.84 5.86
CA THR A 19 1.80 -3.10 4.61
C THR A 19 2.59 -1.80 4.70
N ILE A 20 3.51 -1.63 3.78
CA ILE A 20 4.36 -0.44 3.69
C ILE A 20 3.64 0.62 2.88
N THR A 21 3.66 1.87 3.36
CA THR A 21 3.13 3.00 2.63
C THR A 21 4.15 4.14 2.66
N PRO A 22 3.95 5.21 1.90
CA PRO A 22 4.92 6.32 1.92
C PRO A 22 5.24 6.85 3.32
N LYS A 23 4.26 6.84 4.24
CA LYS A 23 4.46 7.31 5.61
C LYS A 23 4.93 6.20 6.55
N PHE A 24 4.36 5.00 6.42
CA PHE A 24 4.65 3.89 7.32
C PHE A 24 5.58 2.89 6.61
N ARG A 25 6.86 2.93 6.95
CA ARG A 25 7.91 2.13 6.32
C ARG A 25 8.33 1.01 7.27
N TYR A 26 7.49 0.01 7.38
CA TYR A 26 7.80 -1.14 8.20
C TYR A 26 8.90 -1.99 7.57
N ARG A 27 9.77 -2.52 8.42
CA ARG A 27 10.78 -3.49 7.95
C ARG A 27 10.12 -4.86 7.93
N THR A 28 10.08 -5.47 6.74
CA THR A 28 9.49 -6.80 6.59
C THR A 28 10.13 -7.52 5.43
N ASP A 29 10.27 -8.84 5.58
CA ASP A 29 10.70 -9.71 4.49
C ASP A 29 9.51 -10.27 3.73
N GLU A 30 8.32 -10.17 4.29
CA GLU A 30 7.08 -10.59 3.66
C GLU A 30 6.00 -9.57 3.95
N GLY A 31 5.25 -9.20 2.93
CA GLY A 31 4.15 -8.25 3.09
C GLY A 31 3.82 -7.54 1.81
N LEU A 32 3.05 -6.49 1.97
CA LEU A 32 2.53 -5.70 0.85
C LEU A 32 3.03 -4.28 0.97
N GLY A 33 2.97 -3.54 -0.12
CA GLY A 33 3.40 -2.15 -0.10
C GLY A 33 2.78 -1.32 -1.19
N LEU A 34 2.66 -0.03 -0.89
CA LEU A 34 2.23 1.00 -1.83
C LEU A 34 3.33 2.03 -1.95
N GLU A 35 3.74 2.32 -3.17
CA GLU A 35 4.76 3.31 -3.44
C GLU A 35 4.29 4.27 -4.51
N LYS A 36 4.68 5.54 -4.35
CA LYS A 36 4.46 6.54 -5.39
C LYS A 36 5.79 6.80 -6.09
N LEU A 37 5.82 6.59 -7.39
CA LEU A 37 7.04 6.76 -8.18
C LEU A 37 6.71 7.39 -9.53
N ASN A 38 7.33 8.55 -9.81
CA ASN A 38 7.14 9.26 -11.09
C ASN A 38 5.67 9.51 -11.43
N GLY A 39 4.87 9.89 -10.43
CA GLY A 39 3.46 10.21 -10.62
C GLY A 39 2.55 9.01 -10.75
N LYS A 40 3.08 7.81 -10.61
CA LYS A 40 2.30 6.58 -10.63
C LYS A 40 2.29 5.93 -9.26
N TYR A 41 1.32 5.05 -9.03
CA TYR A 41 1.16 4.36 -7.76
C TYR A 41 1.34 2.88 -8.01
N ILE A 42 2.23 2.24 -7.23
CA ILE A 42 2.61 0.85 -7.42
C ILE A 42 2.22 0.05 -6.19
N TRP A 43 1.40 -0.97 -6.39
CA TRP A 43 1.04 -1.94 -5.36
C TRP A 43 1.92 -3.16 -5.58
N TYR A 44 2.67 -3.57 -4.54
CA TYR A 44 3.64 -4.63 -4.68
C TYR A 44 3.58 -5.59 -3.50
N PHE A 45 4.22 -6.74 -3.69
CA PHE A 45 4.34 -7.78 -2.69
C PHE A 45 5.82 -8.06 -2.46
N ILE A 46 6.21 -8.28 -1.20
CA ILE A 46 7.58 -8.66 -0.85
C ILE A 46 7.53 -10.07 -0.26
N GLU A 47 8.33 -10.97 -0.83
CA GLU A 47 8.47 -12.33 -0.33
C GLU A 47 9.96 -12.66 -0.25
N LYS A 48 10.41 -13.03 0.95
CA LYS A 48 11.83 -13.36 1.20
C LYS A 48 12.77 -12.25 0.76
N GLY A 49 12.35 -11.00 0.97
CA GLY A 49 13.14 -9.85 0.58
C GLY A 49 13.08 -9.48 -0.90
N VAL A 50 12.39 -10.26 -1.72
CA VAL A 50 12.26 -9.99 -3.16
C VAL A 50 10.94 -9.29 -3.43
N ARG A 51 11.01 -8.12 -4.09
CA ARG A 51 9.85 -7.33 -4.43
C ARG A 51 9.27 -7.77 -5.77
N GLN A 52 7.94 -7.92 -5.81
CA GLN A 52 7.21 -8.21 -7.04
C GLN A 52 6.09 -7.18 -7.19
N ASP A 53 6.11 -6.41 -8.26
CA ASP A 53 5.07 -5.43 -8.52
C ASP A 53 3.81 -6.15 -9.00
N ILE A 54 2.68 -5.87 -8.35
CA ILE A 54 1.41 -6.53 -8.64
C ILE A 54 0.57 -5.70 -9.59
N LYS A 55 0.44 -4.39 -9.29
CA LYS A 55 -0.48 -3.55 -10.04
C LYS A 55 -0.02 -2.09 -10.02
N PHE A 56 -0.30 -1.40 -11.14
CA PHE A 56 0.02 0.01 -11.30
C PHE A 56 -1.25 0.83 -11.44
N PHE A 57 -1.25 2.03 -10.85
CA PHE A 57 -2.38 2.95 -10.93
C PHE A 57 -1.88 4.31 -11.38
N GLU A 58 -2.67 4.99 -12.22
CA GLU A 58 -2.38 6.34 -12.67
C GLU A 58 -2.91 7.39 -11.70
N HIS A 59 -3.93 7.05 -10.92
CA HIS A 59 -4.59 7.98 -10.01
C HIS A 59 -4.61 7.47 -8.59
N GLU A 60 -4.36 8.37 -7.65
CA GLU A 60 -4.33 8.04 -6.23
C GLU A 60 -5.63 7.38 -5.75
N ILE A 61 -6.77 7.92 -6.20
CA ILE A 61 -8.06 7.40 -5.75
C ILE A 61 -8.25 5.94 -6.14
N ASP A 62 -7.79 5.55 -7.32
CA ASP A 62 -7.93 4.17 -7.78
C ASP A 62 -7.06 3.23 -6.95
N ALA A 63 -5.84 3.63 -6.66
CA ALA A 63 -4.95 2.85 -5.81
C ALA A 63 -5.54 2.69 -4.40
N VAL A 64 -6.02 3.78 -3.82
CA VAL A 64 -6.58 3.78 -2.47
C VAL A 64 -7.80 2.86 -2.39
N LYS A 65 -8.71 2.96 -3.35
CA LYS A 65 -9.91 2.12 -3.37
C LYS A 65 -9.56 0.64 -3.50
N TYR A 66 -8.64 0.31 -4.39
CA TYR A 66 -8.22 -1.07 -4.57
C TYR A 66 -7.62 -1.64 -3.29
N ILE A 67 -6.70 -0.92 -2.68
CA ILE A 67 -5.99 -1.38 -1.49
C ILE A 67 -6.93 -1.48 -0.30
N TYR A 68 -7.81 -0.49 -0.11
CA TYR A 68 -8.80 -0.54 0.95
C TYR A 68 -9.69 -1.79 0.83
N ASN A 69 -10.19 -2.06 -0.36
CA ASN A 69 -11.03 -3.23 -0.60
C ASN A 69 -10.26 -4.54 -0.39
N TYR A 70 -8.98 -4.54 -0.69
CA TYR A 70 -8.12 -5.69 -0.46
C TYR A 70 -7.91 -5.95 1.03
N LEU A 71 -7.63 -4.89 1.80
CA LEU A 71 -7.22 -5.01 3.19
C LEU A 71 -8.40 -5.16 4.17
N LYS A 72 -9.57 -4.69 3.82
CA LYS A 72 -10.73 -4.69 4.74
C LYS A 72 -11.36 -6.04 4.98
N LYS A 73 -10.92 -7.05 4.32
CA LYS A 73 -11.47 -8.41 4.43
C LYS A 73 -11.26 -9.03 5.80
#